data_2c4467892e71b0c18f760da708e9a1ac
#
_entry.id   2c4467892e71b0c18f760da708e9a1ac
#
_cell.length_a   1.000
_cell.length_b   1.000
_cell.length_c   1.000
_cell.angle_alpha   90.00
_cell.angle_beta   90.00
_cell.angle_gamma   90.00
#
_symmetry.space_group_name_H-M   'P 1'
#
loop_
_entity.id
_entity.type
_entity.pdbx_description
1 polymer ?
#
loop_
_entity_poly.entity_id
_entity_poly.type
_entity_poly.pdbx_seq_one_letter_code
_entity_poly.pdbx_strand_id
1 'polypeptide(L)'
;ITDKKVDINLHRRKMGMVFQHFNLFNNMTVIENIMMAPVYVRCKELKKAKRKGTLAPDAPKTKAEIKAQAREEALELLRRIGLEDKADVYPSTLSGGQKQRVAIVRALAMKPDVILFDEPTSALDPEMVGEVLDLMKELANEGMTMVVVTHEMGFAREVANRVLFMDQGKILEEAPPEEFFAHPKNERTKEFLSKVL
;
A
#
# COMPACT_ATOMS: atom_id res chain seq x y z
N ILE A 1 12.51 0.43 -17.11
CA ILE A 1 12.30 -0.76 -16.25
C ILE A 1 12.62 -2.05 -17.03
N THR A 2 12.41 -2.07 -18.34
CA THR A 2 12.66 -3.25 -19.21
C THR A 2 14.12 -3.40 -19.68
N ASP A 3 14.99 -2.41 -19.42
CA ASP A 3 16.41 -2.50 -19.76
C ASP A 3 17.12 -3.47 -18.79
N LYS A 4 17.86 -4.44 -19.34
CA LYS A 4 18.63 -5.45 -18.60
C LYS A 4 19.71 -4.87 -17.67
N LYS A 5 20.11 -3.60 -17.86
CA LYS A 5 21.10 -2.88 -17.03
C LYS A 5 20.48 -2.23 -15.79
N VAL A 6 19.16 -2.16 -15.70
CA VAL A 6 18.44 -1.54 -14.58
C VAL A 6 18.25 -2.53 -13.44
N ASP A 7 18.68 -2.17 -12.23
CA ASP A 7 18.35 -2.95 -11.04
C ASP A 7 16.87 -2.72 -10.64
N ILE A 8 16.02 -3.63 -11.10
CA ILE A 8 14.58 -3.58 -10.86
C ILE A 8 14.23 -3.54 -9.35
N ASN A 9 15.11 -4.05 -8.46
CA ASN A 9 14.85 -4.02 -7.03
C ASN A 9 14.93 -2.61 -6.46
N LEU A 10 15.71 -1.71 -7.07
CA LEU A 10 15.73 -0.30 -6.66
C LEU A 10 14.40 0.38 -6.97
N HIS A 11 13.78 0.06 -8.11
CA HIS A 11 12.47 0.59 -8.48
C HIS A 11 11.35 -0.02 -7.62
N ARG A 12 11.39 -1.32 -7.37
CA ARG A 12 10.42 -2.00 -6.50
C ARG A 12 10.40 -1.47 -5.07
N ARG A 13 11.50 -0.96 -4.55
CA ARG A 13 11.54 -0.32 -3.21
C ARG A 13 10.71 0.95 -3.13
N LYS A 14 10.50 1.63 -4.26
CA LYS A 14 9.74 2.86 -4.41
C LYS A 14 8.26 2.61 -4.68
N MET A 15 7.86 1.34 -4.80
CA MET A 15 6.50 0.93 -5.11
C MET A 15 5.99 0.03 -3.98
N GLY A 16 4.95 0.48 -3.28
CA GLY A 16 4.18 -0.35 -2.38
C GLY A 16 3.19 -1.22 -3.17
N MET A 17 2.86 -2.41 -2.66
CA MET A 17 1.79 -3.25 -3.20
C MET A 17 0.94 -3.78 -2.06
N VAL A 18 -0.36 -3.59 -2.18
CA VAL A 18 -1.39 -4.10 -1.27
C VAL A 18 -2.30 -5.01 -2.07
N PHE A 19 -2.42 -6.25 -1.62
CA PHE A 19 -3.15 -7.31 -2.32
C PHE A 19 -4.53 -7.53 -1.68
N GLN A 20 -5.42 -8.16 -2.41
CA GLN A 20 -6.71 -8.63 -1.95
C GLN A 20 -6.61 -9.51 -0.69
N HIS A 21 -5.65 -10.43 -0.65
CA HIS A 21 -5.42 -11.37 0.46
C HIS A 21 -4.28 -10.89 1.37
N PHE A 22 -4.37 -9.81 2.01
CA PHE A 22 -3.45 -9.21 3.03
C PHE A 22 -1.95 -9.58 2.90
N ASN A 23 -1.62 -10.82 2.61
CA ASN A 23 -0.27 -11.40 2.45
C ASN A 23 0.67 -11.10 3.62
N LEU A 24 0.13 -11.15 4.85
CA LEU A 24 0.93 -11.05 6.06
C LEU A 24 1.64 -12.38 6.35
N PHE A 25 2.84 -12.29 6.90
CA PHE A 25 3.60 -13.45 7.35
C PHE A 25 3.03 -13.93 8.69
N ASN A 26 2.33 -15.07 8.68
CA ASN A 26 1.64 -15.60 9.85
C ASN A 26 2.59 -16.05 10.98
N ASN A 27 3.85 -16.30 10.67
CA ASN A 27 4.90 -16.68 11.62
C ASN A 27 5.68 -15.49 12.19
N MET A 28 5.23 -14.28 11.91
CA MET A 28 5.80 -13.02 12.39
C MET A 28 4.69 -12.22 13.09
N THR A 29 5.05 -11.46 14.12
CA THR A 29 4.13 -10.52 14.75
C THR A 29 3.76 -9.37 13.80
N VAL A 30 2.75 -8.59 14.15
CA VAL A 30 2.31 -7.43 13.36
C VAL A 30 3.47 -6.46 13.13
N ILE A 31 4.18 -6.10 14.18
CA ILE A 31 5.31 -5.16 14.08
C ILE A 31 6.47 -5.73 13.27
N GLU A 32 6.74 -7.02 13.38
CA GLU A 32 7.78 -7.69 12.59
C GLU A 32 7.43 -7.70 11.10
N ASN A 33 6.15 -7.89 10.74
CA ASN A 33 5.66 -7.77 9.37
C ASN A 33 5.96 -6.39 8.78
N ILE A 34 5.75 -5.31 9.55
CA ILE A 34 5.97 -3.93 9.11
C ILE A 34 7.48 -3.65 9.01
N MET A 35 8.27 -4.07 9.99
CA MET A 35 9.70 -3.78 10.07
C MET A 35 10.58 -4.56 9.10
N MET A 36 10.13 -5.72 8.61
CA MET A 36 10.96 -6.68 7.89
C MET A 36 11.69 -6.05 6.68
N ALA A 37 10.95 -5.40 5.80
CA ALA A 37 11.53 -4.81 4.60
C ALA A 37 12.42 -3.59 4.89
N PRO A 38 12.01 -2.60 5.71
CA PRO A 38 12.87 -1.49 6.12
C PRO A 38 14.18 -1.93 6.75
N VAL A 39 14.15 -2.88 7.70
CA VAL A 39 15.34 -3.40 8.36
C VAL A 39 16.27 -4.09 7.37
N TYR A 40 15.71 -4.95 6.49
CA TYR A 40 16.51 -5.64 5.48
C TYR A 40 17.25 -4.66 4.57
N VAL A 41 16.53 -3.67 4.04
CA VAL A 41 17.10 -2.68 3.11
C VAL A 41 18.18 -1.84 3.80
N ARG A 42 17.88 -1.27 4.97
CA ARG A 42 18.81 -0.43 5.72
C ARG A 42 20.06 -1.20 6.16
N CYS A 43 19.94 -2.47 6.57
CA CYS A 43 21.07 -3.31 6.87
C CYS A 43 21.97 -3.59 5.64
N LYS A 44 21.36 -3.76 4.46
CA LYS A 44 22.11 -3.93 3.20
C LYS A 44 22.86 -2.66 2.81
N GLU A 45 22.21 -1.51 2.99
CA GLU A 45 22.81 -0.19 2.74
C GLU A 45 23.94 0.11 3.73
N LEU A 46 23.76 -0.17 5.01
CA LEU A 46 24.80 -0.04 6.03
C LEU A 46 26.05 -0.85 5.67
N LYS A 47 25.88 -2.11 5.27
CA LYS A 47 27.00 -2.96 4.83
C LYS A 47 27.72 -2.37 3.63
N LYS A 48 26.98 -1.84 2.65
CA LYS A 48 27.54 -1.21 1.45
C LYS A 48 28.31 0.08 1.80
N ALA A 49 27.72 0.93 2.66
CA ALA A 49 28.32 2.19 3.12
C ALA A 49 29.62 1.94 3.90
N LYS A 50 29.63 0.97 4.84
CA LYS A 50 30.86 0.58 5.57
C LYS A 50 31.98 0.11 4.64
N ARG A 51 31.66 -0.70 3.61
CA ARG A 51 32.65 -1.16 2.61
C ARG A 51 33.24 -0.02 1.79
N LYS A 52 32.46 1.03 1.53
CA LYS A 52 32.87 2.18 0.72
C LYS A 52 33.46 3.34 1.55
N GLY A 53 33.42 3.28 2.88
CA GLY A 53 33.82 4.38 3.75
C GLY A 53 32.92 5.62 3.63
N THR A 54 31.66 5.45 3.21
CA THR A 54 30.72 6.55 2.92
C THR A 54 29.60 6.66 3.96
N LEU A 55 29.82 6.15 5.17
CA LEU A 55 28.83 6.21 6.23
C LEU A 55 28.70 7.63 6.77
N ALA A 56 27.46 8.19 6.73
CA ALA A 56 27.20 9.50 7.31
C ALA A 56 27.38 9.47 8.83
N PRO A 57 27.78 10.59 9.46
CA PRO A 57 28.08 10.65 10.92
C PRO A 57 26.89 10.29 11.81
N ASP A 58 25.68 10.67 11.38
CA ASP A 58 24.39 10.50 12.05
C ASP A 58 23.65 9.21 11.66
N ALA A 59 24.18 8.47 10.68
CA ALA A 59 23.57 7.21 10.23
C ALA A 59 23.70 6.11 11.29
N PRO A 60 22.71 5.20 11.39
CA PRO A 60 22.83 4.02 12.25
C PRO A 60 24.08 3.21 11.95
N LYS A 61 24.84 2.88 13.00
CA LYS A 61 26.13 2.17 12.88
C LYS A 61 25.99 0.67 13.08
N THR A 62 24.89 0.24 13.67
CA THR A 62 24.63 -1.16 14.03
C THR A 62 23.27 -1.64 13.53
N LYS A 63 23.13 -2.96 13.43
CA LYS A 63 21.83 -3.59 13.13
C LYS A 63 20.82 -3.36 14.26
N ALA A 64 21.30 -3.24 15.50
CA ALA A 64 20.44 -2.98 16.65
C ALA A 64 19.79 -1.59 16.56
N GLU A 65 20.56 -0.56 16.23
CA GLU A 65 20.06 0.81 16.02
C GLU A 65 19.05 0.88 14.86
N ILE A 66 19.35 0.18 13.74
CA ILE A 66 18.40 0.09 12.60
C ILE A 66 17.06 -0.53 13.03
N LYS A 67 17.12 -1.62 13.83
CA LYS A 67 15.91 -2.27 14.34
C LYS A 67 15.14 -1.38 15.29
N ALA A 68 15.83 -0.66 16.19
CA ALA A 68 15.18 0.27 17.13
C ALA A 68 14.45 1.38 16.40
N GLN A 69 15.11 2.04 15.43
CA GLN A 69 14.46 3.07 14.59
C GLN A 69 13.28 2.52 13.79
N ALA A 70 13.43 1.35 13.16
CA ALA A 70 12.35 0.74 12.40
C ALA A 70 11.16 0.35 13.29
N ARG A 71 11.40 -0.01 14.57
CA ARG A 71 10.33 -0.31 15.52
C ARG A 71 9.54 0.94 15.87
N GLU A 72 10.23 2.06 16.15
CA GLU A 72 9.58 3.34 16.42
C GLU A 72 8.71 3.80 15.24
N GLU A 73 9.27 3.82 14.03
CA GLU A 73 8.53 4.15 12.81
C GLU A 73 7.33 3.22 12.59
N ALA A 74 7.46 1.93 12.89
CA ALA A 74 6.38 0.96 12.77
C ALA A 74 5.27 1.19 13.83
N LEU A 75 5.64 1.57 15.06
CA LEU A 75 4.67 1.93 16.10
C LEU A 75 3.90 3.20 15.75
N GLU A 76 4.55 4.21 15.17
CA GLU A 76 3.87 5.41 14.67
C GLU A 76 2.83 5.06 13.61
N LEU A 77 3.18 4.19 12.66
CA LEU A 77 2.24 3.71 11.64
C LEU A 77 1.09 2.90 12.24
N LEU A 78 1.35 2.05 13.24
CA LEU A 78 0.30 1.31 13.94
C LEU A 78 -0.61 2.23 14.75
N ARG A 79 -0.07 3.26 15.39
CA ARG A 79 -0.83 4.29 16.11
C ARG A 79 -1.78 5.04 15.18
N ARG A 80 -1.30 5.37 13.98
CA ARG A 80 -2.12 6.02 12.94
C ARG A 80 -3.37 5.22 12.58
N ILE A 81 -3.28 3.89 12.57
CA ILE A 81 -4.42 3.01 12.25
C ILE A 81 -5.14 2.44 13.48
N GLY A 82 -4.82 2.95 14.69
CA GLY A 82 -5.45 2.52 15.94
C GLY A 82 -5.14 1.09 16.36
N LEU A 83 -3.96 0.56 15.98
CA LEU A 83 -3.56 -0.83 16.26
C LEU A 83 -2.23 -0.94 17.01
N GLU A 84 -1.82 0.10 17.76
CA GLU A 84 -0.58 0.08 18.52
C GLU A 84 -0.54 -1.05 19.57
N ASP A 85 -1.68 -1.32 20.21
CA ASP A 85 -1.86 -2.40 21.18
C ASP A 85 -1.73 -3.80 20.57
N LYS A 86 -1.80 -3.91 19.25
CA LYS A 86 -1.65 -5.16 18.48
C LYS A 86 -0.25 -5.37 17.91
N ALA A 87 0.73 -4.54 18.27
CA ALA A 87 2.08 -4.60 17.70
C ALA A 87 2.73 -6.00 17.85
N ASP A 88 2.64 -6.60 19.01
CA ASP A 88 3.34 -7.84 19.34
C ASP A 88 2.46 -9.10 19.23
N VAL A 89 1.24 -9.00 18.64
CA VAL A 89 0.38 -10.18 18.36
C VAL A 89 0.62 -10.73 16.95
N TYR A 90 0.17 -11.94 16.71
CA TYR A 90 0.25 -12.58 15.38
C TYR A 90 -0.96 -12.22 14.52
N PRO A 91 -0.80 -12.18 13.17
CA PRO A 91 -1.89 -11.85 12.24
C PRO A 91 -3.14 -12.72 12.39
N SER A 92 -3.01 -13.96 12.87
CA SER A 92 -4.14 -14.87 13.10
C SER A 92 -5.19 -14.34 14.08
N THR A 93 -4.80 -13.43 14.97
CA THR A 93 -5.69 -12.85 15.99
C THR A 93 -6.41 -11.58 15.52
N LEU A 94 -6.09 -11.07 14.33
CA LEU A 94 -6.66 -9.86 13.78
C LEU A 94 -7.91 -10.15 12.93
N SER A 95 -8.86 -9.19 12.91
CA SER A 95 -9.95 -9.19 11.93
C SER A 95 -9.44 -8.95 10.50
N GLY A 96 -10.30 -9.18 9.49
CA GLY A 96 -9.97 -8.92 8.09
C GLY A 96 -9.57 -7.47 7.84
N GLY A 97 -10.36 -6.51 8.32
CA GLY A 97 -10.07 -5.08 8.19
C GLY A 97 -8.78 -4.66 8.90
N GLN A 98 -8.51 -5.22 10.09
CA GLN A 98 -7.24 -5.00 10.79
C GLN A 98 -6.05 -5.52 10.01
N LYS A 99 -6.14 -6.75 9.44
CA LYS A 99 -5.10 -7.32 8.59
C LYS A 99 -4.82 -6.45 7.37
N GLN A 100 -5.87 -5.93 6.73
CA GLN A 100 -5.73 -5.09 5.54
C GLN A 100 -5.08 -3.75 5.89
N ARG A 101 -5.49 -3.10 6.99
CA ARG A 101 -4.84 -1.87 7.46
C ARG A 101 -3.37 -2.10 7.80
N VAL A 102 -3.01 -3.23 8.42
CA VAL A 102 -1.61 -3.62 8.65
C VAL A 102 -0.87 -3.84 7.32
N ALA A 103 -1.49 -4.44 6.30
CA ALA A 103 -0.87 -4.61 4.98
C ALA A 103 -0.60 -3.26 4.30
N ILE A 104 -1.50 -2.28 4.45
CA ILE A 104 -1.31 -0.91 3.94
C ILE A 104 -0.12 -0.23 4.64
N VAL A 105 -0.09 -0.21 5.97
CA VAL A 105 1.02 0.45 6.71
C VAL A 105 2.35 -0.28 6.53
N ARG A 106 2.35 -1.59 6.30
CA ARG A 106 3.55 -2.33 5.88
C ARG A 106 4.11 -1.82 4.56
N ALA A 107 3.24 -1.50 3.59
CA ALA A 107 3.67 -0.90 2.33
C ALA A 107 4.21 0.53 2.56
N LEU A 108 3.55 1.33 3.39
CA LEU A 108 3.96 2.69 3.76
C LEU A 108 5.31 2.74 4.50
N ALA A 109 5.65 1.71 5.28
CA ALA A 109 6.90 1.64 6.04
C ALA A 109 8.17 1.73 5.16
N MET A 110 8.04 1.42 3.86
CA MET A 110 9.11 1.60 2.88
C MET A 110 9.20 3.03 2.32
N LYS A 111 8.30 3.93 2.70
CA LYS A 111 8.18 5.31 2.16
C LYS A 111 8.17 5.30 0.63
N PRO A 112 7.19 4.61 0.02
CA PRO A 112 7.14 4.45 -1.43
C PRO A 112 6.73 5.74 -2.14
N ASP A 113 7.14 5.89 -3.41
CA ASP A 113 6.69 6.99 -4.30
C ASP A 113 5.26 6.73 -4.82
N VAL A 114 4.84 5.45 -4.88
CA VAL A 114 3.51 5.02 -5.35
C VAL A 114 3.06 3.75 -4.64
N ILE A 115 1.75 3.62 -4.37
CA ILE A 115 1.16 2.38 -3.85
C ILE A 115 0.16 1.84 -4.87
N LEU A 116 0.31 0.55 -5.17
CA LEU A 116 -0.60 -0.22 -6.01
C LEU A 116 -1.56 -1.01 -5.11
N PHE A 117 -2.85 -0.86 -5.31
CA PHE A 117 -3.89 -1.60 -4.60
C PHE A 117 -4.60 -2.52 -5.58
N ASP A 118 -4.64 -3.81 -5.25
CA ASP A 118 -5.31 -4.84 -6.02
C ASP A 118 -6.53 -5.34 -5.23
N GLU A 119 -7.68 -4.78 -5.52
CA GLU A 119 -8.97 -5.05 -4.85
C GLU A 119 -8.87 -5.09 -3.31
N PRO A 120 -8.45 -4.01 -2.64
CA PRO A 120 -8.09 -4.04 -1.22
C PRO A 120 -9.26 -4.36 -0.27
N THR A 121 -10.50 -4.32 -0.73
CA THR A 121 -11.71 -4.53 0.08
C THR A 121 -12.44 -5.84 -0.22
N SER A 122 -12.13 -6.51 -1.34
CA SER A 122 -12.92 -7.65 -1.83
C SER A 122 -12.89 -8.92 -0.94
N ALA A 123 -11.89 -9.03 -0.06
CA ALA A 123 -11.79 -10.12 0.92
C ALA A 123 -12.29 -9.73 2.32
N LEU A 124 -13.01 -8.61 2.44
CA LEU A 124 -13.51 -8.07 3.71
C LEU A 124 -15.02 -8.23 3.84
N ASP A 125 -15.47 -8.39 5.09
CA ASP A 125 -16.88 -8.25 5.42
C ASP A 125 -17.31 -6.78 5.23
N PRO A 126 -18.55 -6.52 4.79
CA PRO A 126 -19.04 -5.16 4.50
C PRO A 126 -18.84 -4.14 5.64
N GLU A 127 -18.95 -4.61 6.89
CA GLU A 127 -18.75 -3.77 8.08
C GLU A 127 -17.31 -3.25 8.23
N MET A 128 -16.32 -3.93 7.61
CA MET A 128 -14.90 -3.60 7.70
C MET A 128 -14.38 -2.80 6.52
N VAL A 129 -15.16 -2.70 5.44
CA VAL A 129 -14.77 -2.00 4.20
C VAL A 129 -14.53 -0.52 4.46
N GLY A 130 -15.43 0.12 5.24
CA GLY A 130 -15.37 1.56 5.53
C GLY A 130 -14.02 1.99 6.11
N GLU A 131 -13.53 1.30 7.13
CA GLU A 131 -12.25 1.63 7.81
C GLU A 131 -11.04 1.58 6.86
N VAL A 132 -11.05 0.66 5.88
CA VAL A 132 -9.98 0.54 4.90
C VAL A 132 -10.06 1.66 3.87
N LEU A 133 -11.28 1.95 3.38
CA LEU A 133 -11.48 3.04 2.43
C LEU A 133 -11.17 4.41 3.05
N ASP A 134 -11.50 4.63 4.31
CA ASP A 134 -11.19 5.88 5.02
C ASP A 134 -9.67 6.07 5.15
N LEU A 135 -8.92 5.03 5.49
CA LEU A 135 -7.46 5.10 5.48
C LEU A 135 -6.91 5.42 4.09
N MET A 136 -7.49 4.84 3.02
CA MET A 136 -7.07 5.15 1.65
C MET A 136 -7.41 6.59 1.24
N LYS A 137 -8.54 7.14 1.70
CA LYS A 137 -8.91 8.56 1.51
C LYS A 137 -7.91 9.49 2.20
N GLU A 138 -7.52 9.18 3.43
CA GLU A 138 -6.49 9.94 4.14
C GLU A 138 -5.20 9.98 3.34
N LEU A 139 -4.73 8.83 2.83
CA LEU A 139 -3.51 8.76 2.00
C LEU A 139 -3.63 9.59 0.72
N ALA A 140 -4.79 9.60 0.07
CA ALA A 140 -5.04 10.43 -1.10
C ALA A 140 -4.95 11.92 -0.77
N ASN A 141 -5.56 12.34 0.35
CA ASN A 141 -5.54 13.73 0.81
C ASN A 141 -4.13 14.20 1.21
N GLU A 142 -3.26 13.30 1.66
CA GLU A 142 -1.85 13.56 1.90
C GLU A 142 -1.00 13.64 0.61
N GLY A 143 -1.62 13.41 -0.55
CA GLY A 143 -0.94 13.47 -1.85
C GLY A 143 -0.19 12.21 -2.23
N MET A 144 -0.49 11.06 -1.60
CA MET A 144 0.09 9.77 -1.99
C MET A 144 -0.38 9.38 -3.39
N THR A 145 0.57 9.12 -4.28
CA THR A 145 0.24 8.56 -5.60
C THR A 145 -0.23 7.11 -5.44
N MET A 146 -1.44 6.84 -5.92
CA MET A 146 -2.05 5.51 -5.83
C MET A 146 -2.57 5.06 -7.19
N VAL A 147 -2.42 3.77 -7.50
CA VAL A 147 -3.14 3.08 -8.57
C VAL A 147 -4.01 2.02 -7.91
N VAL A 148 -5.31 2.11 -8.08
CA VAL A 148 -6.28 1.28 -7.36
C VAL A 148 -7.14 0.50 -8.34
N VAL A 149 -7.08 -0.83 -8.26
CA VAL A 149 -8.07 -1.71 -8.88
C VAL A 149 -9.16 -1.94 -7.84
N THR A 150 -10.39 -1.56 -8.15
CA THR A 150 -11.50 -1.62 -7.20
C THR A 150 -12.85 -1.75 -7.90
N HIS A 151 -13.81 -2.33 -7.21
CA HIS A 151 -15.23 -2.33 -7.54
C HIS A 151 -16.03 -1.35 -6.65
N GLU A 152 -15.37 -0.62 -5.76
CA GLU A 152 -15.96 0.40 -4.89
C GLU A 152 -16.17 1.71 -5.68
N MET A 153 -17.29 1.80 -6.43
CA MET A 153 -17.53 2.93 -7.32
C MET A 153 -17.70 4.26 -6.58
N GLY A 154 -18.28 4.21 -5.37
CA GLY A 154 -18.38 5.40 -4.50
C GLY A 154 -17.02 5.97 -4.12
N PHE A 155 -16.10 5.11 -3.72
CA PHE A 155 -14.72 5.50 -3.42
C PHE A 155 -14.00 6.05 -4.66
N ALA A 156 -14.10 5.35 -5.81
CA ALA A 156 -13.47 5.80 -7.04
C ALA A 156 -13.99 7.19 -7.48
N ARG A 157 -15.29 7.44 -7.34
CA ARG A 157 -15.90 8.74 -7.66
C ARG A 157 -15.41 9.87 -6.77
N GLU A 158 -15.21 9.59 -5.48
CA GLU A 158 -14.82 10.60 -4.47
C GLU A 158 -13.33 10.94 -4.52
N VAL A 159 -12.46 9.94 -4.75
CA VAL A 159 -11.03 10.06 -4.49
C VAL A 159 -10.18 10.09 -5.75
N ALA A 160 -10.63 9.49 -6.84
CA ALA A 160 -9.81 9.38 -8.04
C ALA A 160 -9.65 10.74 -8.75
N ASN A 161 -8.47 10.96 -9.33
CA ASN A 161 -8.25 12.07 -10.28
C ASN A 161 -8.50 11.61 -11.72
N ARG A 162 -8.44 10.30 -11.95
CA ARG A 162 -8.58 9.66 -13.27
C ARG A 162 -9.13 8.25 -13.09
N VAL A 163 -10.13 7.90 -13.89
CA VAL A 163 -10.73 6.55 -13.90
C VAL A 163 -10.47 5.90 -15.24
N LEU A 164 -10.07 4.63 -15.21
CA LEU A 164 -9.87 3.80 -16.39
C LEU A 164 -10.81 2.60 -16.31
N PHE A 165 -11.63 2.40 -17.34
CA PHE A 165 -12.44 1.19 -17.47
C PHE A 165 -11.75 0.18 -18.38
N MET A 166 -11.51 -1.00 -17.82
CA MET A 166 -10.86 -2.10 -18.55
C MET A 166 -11.85 -3.24 -18.75
N ASP A 167 -11.92 -3.75 -19.96
CA ASP A 167 -12.65 -4.98 -20.29
C ASP A 167 -11.89 -5.76 -21.35
N GLN A 168 -11.88 -7.09 -21.27
CA GLN A 168 -11.18 -8.00 -22.18
C GLN A 168 -9.70 -7.63 -22.44
N GLY A 169 -9.01 -7.17 -21.40
CA GLY A 169 -7.59 -6.80 -21.46
C GLY A 169 -7.29 -5.49 -22.19
N LYS A 170 -8.32 -4.66 -22.46
CA LYS A 170 -8.18 -3.34 -23.12
C LYS A 170 -8.76 -2.24 -22.25
N ILE A 171 -8.14 -1.07 -22.29
CA ILE A 171 -8.72 0.15 -21.73
C ILE A 171 -9.77 0.63 -22.76
N LEU A 172 -11.04 0.60 -22.37
CA LEU A 172 -12.16 1.00 -23.23
C LEU A 172 -12.52 2.47 -23.03
N GLU A 173 -12.30 3.00 -21.84
CA GLU A 173 -12.60 4.39 -21.52
C GLU A 173 -11.63 4.92 -20.46
N GLU A 174 -11.27 6.19 -20.56
CA GLU A 174 -10.48 6.93 -19.59
C GLU A 174 -11.01 8.35 -19.49
N ALA A 175 -11.36 8.79 -18.27
CA ALA A 175 -11.86 10.13 -18.02
C ALA A 175 -11.66 10.56 -16.55
N PRO A 176 -11.78 11.87 -16.22
CA PRO A 176 -11.98 12.31 -14.85
C PRO A 176 -13.26 11.69 -14.25
N PRO A 177 -13.34 11.51 -12.91
CA PRO A 177 -14.49 10.87 -12.27
C PRO A 177 -15.83 11.51 -12.62
N GLU A 178 -15.91 12.82 -12.61
CA GLU A 178 -17.15 13.56 -12.91
C GLU A 178 -17.70 13.19 -14.30
N GLU A 179 -16.84 13.19 -15.31
CA GLU A 179 -17.20 12.83 -16.68
C GLU A 179 -17.49 11.33 -16.80
N PHE A 180 -16.64 10.48 -16.21
CA PHE A 180 -16.76 9.03 -16.29
C PHE A 180 -18.09 8.52 -15.73
N PHE A 181 -18.50 9.02 -14.56
CA PHE A 181 -19.72 8.55 -13.88
C PHE A 181 -20.98 9.24 -14.35
N ALA A 182 -20.93 10.51 -14.82
CA ALA A 182 -22.11 11.23 -15.27
C ALA A 182 -22.40 11.06 -16.78
N HIS A 183 -21.34 10.97 -17.58
CA HIS A 183 -21.44 10.98 -19.04
C HIS A 183 -20.51 9.94 -19.70
N PRO A 184 -20.63 8.65 -19.35
CA PRO A 184 -19.81 7.60 -19.96
C PRO A 184 -20.04 7.56 -21.47
N LYS A 185 -18.96 7.46 -22.25
CA LYS A 185 -18.99 7.49 -23.71
C LYS A 185 -19.10 6.11 -24.32
N ASN A 186 -18.39 5.13 -23.74
CA ASN A 186 -18.36 3.77 -24.25
C ASN A 186 -19.62 3.00 -23.83
N GLU A 187 -20.28 2.31 -24.75
CA GLU A 187 -21.51 1.55 -24.47
C GLU A 187 -21.31 0.46 -23.41
N ARG A 188 -20.15 -0.20 -23.41
CA ARG A 188 -19.83 -1.23 -22.42
C ARG A 188 -19.62 -0.60 -21.01
N THR A 189 -19.08 0.61 -20.94
CA THR A 189 -18.99 1.39 -19.68
C THR A 189 -20.37 1.74 -19.16
N LYS A 190 -21.29 2.21 -20.03
CA LYS A 190 -22.68 2.50 -19.67
C LYS A 190 -23.39 1.27 -19.12
N GLU A 191 -23.26 0.15 -19.82
CA GLU A 191 -23.85 -1.14 -19.38
C GLU A 191 -23.31 -1.55 -18.00
N PHE A 192 -22.01 -1.43 -17.78
CA PHE A 192 -21.38 -1.75 -16.49
C PHE A 192 -21.90 -0.85 -15.38
N LEU A 193 -21.86 0.46 -15.58
CA LEU A 193 -22.29 1.43 -14.56
C LEU A 193 -23.76 1.27 -14.21
N SER A 194 -24.63 0.99 -15.18
CA SER A 194 -26.08 0.75 -14.93
C SER A 194 -26.39 -0.48 -14.06
N LYS A 195 -25.40 -1.40 -13.87
CA LYS A 195 -25.55 -2.59 -13.03
C LYS A 195 -24.95 -2.41 -11.64
N VAL A 196 -24.08 -1.43 -11.46
CA VAL A 196 -23.30 -1.25 -10.24
C VAL A 196 -23.70 0.00 -9.45
N LEU A 197 -24.29 0.98 -10.12
CA LEU A 197 -24.89 2.21 -9.53
C LEU A 197 -26.40 2.09 -9.49
#